data_fec25bc568c8ba765692854db44f8c27
#
_entry.id   fec25bc568c8ba765692854db44f8c27
#
_cell.length_a   1.000
_cell.length_b   1.000
_cell.length_c   1.000
_cell.angle_alpha   90.00
_cell.angle_beta   90.00
_cell.angle_gamma   90.00
#
_symmetry.space_group_name_H-M   'P 1'
#
loop_
_entity.id
_entity.type
_entity.pdbx_description
1 polymer ?
#
loop_
_entity_poly.entity_id
_entity_poly.type
_entity_poly.pdbx_seq_one_letter_code
_entity_poly.pdbx_strand_id
1 'polypeptide(L)'
;MKIAICDDDRQELSHILSLLDSYQAQQHVTFTICPFHDSRKLADTLSETQYNLYLLDIIMPEITGMELAKEIRSFDKAADIIFLTTSPEYAVESYTVKATNYLMKPIVPDRFYQSLDEIRKKRDQEQGRSLVLKSNIGVHKIPLNQLMYVEAQGRKVLYYLANGEEIVCTDRFSPVCDQLIQYPEFILAHRSFLVNMNYIRLIS
;
A
#
# COMPACT_ATOMS: atom_id res chain seq x y z
N MET A 1 8.61 2.09 6.75
CA MET A 1 7.82 2.44 5.54
C MET A 1 8.79 2.75 4.41
N LYS A 2 8.56 2.21 3.18
CA LYS A 2 9.37 2.47 1.99
C LYS A 2 8.66 3.49 1.10
N ILE A 3 9.34 4.58 0.76
CA ILE A 3 8.76 5.73 0.05
C ILE A 3 9.51 5.93 -1.28
N ALA A 4 8.78 5.97 -2.39
CA ALA A 4 9.31 6.46 -3.66
C ALA A 4 8.96 7.93 -3.82
N ILE A 5 9.91 8.74 -4.28
CA ILE A 5 9.70 10.14 -4.64
C ILE A 5 10.10 10.29 -6.09
N CYS A 6 9.24 10.90 -6.90
CA CYS A 6 9.55 11.18 -8.30
C CYS A 6 9.24 12.63 -8.64
N ASP A 7 10.26 13.37 -9.04
CA ASP A 7 10.21 14.77 -9.43
C ASP A 7 11.41 15.06 -10.32
N ASP A 8 11.21 15.62 -11.49
CA ASP A 8 12.29 15.92 -12.44
C ASP A 8 13.10 17.17 -12.03
N ASP A 9 12.50 18.04 -11.20
CA ASP A 9 13.22 19.15 -10.58
C ASP A 9 14.00 18.68 -9.34
N ARG A 10 15.35 18.74 -9.46
CA ARG A 10 16.26 18.34 -8.38
C ARG A 10 16.16 19.22 -7.13
N GLN A 11 15.75 20.48 -7.28
CA GLN A 11 15.59 21.37 -6.13
C GLN A 11 14.34 20.99 -5.34
N GLU A 12 13.22 20.71 -6.03
CA GLU A 12 12.01 20.21 -5.41
C GLU A 12 12.25 18.84 -4.75
N LEU A 13 12.95 17.94 -5.45
CA LEU A 13 13.32 16.64 -4.89
C LEU A 13 14.13 16.78 -3.58
N SER A 14 15.12 17.68 -3.58
CA SER A 14 15.94 17.98 -2.38
C SER A 14 15.09 18.61 -1.26
N HIS A 15 14.14 19.46 -1.61
CA HIS A 15 13.22 20.06 -0.65
C HIS A 15 12.33 19.00 0.01
N ILE A 16 11.71 18.10 -0.78
CA ILE A 16 10.90 16.99 -0.26
C ILE A 16 11.72 16.09 0.66
N LEU A 17 12.96 15.77 0.29
CA LEU A 17 13.87 14.99 1.14
C LEU A 17 14.12 15.68 2.48
N SER A 18 14.38 16.98 2.48
CA SER A 18 14.56 17.77 3.70
C SER A 18 13.32 17.77 4.61
N LEU A 19 12.12 17.85 4.01
CA LEU A 19 10.86 17.75 4.75
C LEU A 19 10.70 16.37 5.40
N LEU A 20 11.02 15.30 4.67
CA LEU A 20 10.96 13.94 5.20
C LEU A 20 11.98 13.71 6.33
N ASP A 21 13.20 14.23 6.20
CA ASP A 21 14.21 14.13 7.25
C ASP A 21 13.77 14.87 8.51
N SER A 22 13.21 16.07 8.35
CA SER A 22 12.66 16.85 9.46
C SER A 22 11.50 16.10 10.14
N TYR A 23 10.60 15.52 9.37
CA TYR A 23 9.49 14.72 9.89
C TYR A 23 9.98 13.48 10.64
N GLN A 24 10.98 12.75 10.08
CA GLN A 24 11.56 11.56 10.74
C GLN A 24 12.16 11.92 12.11
N ALA A 25 12.89 13.03 12.17
CA ALA A 25 13.48 13.52 13.42
C ALA A 25 12.40 13.90 14.46
N GLN A 26 11.35 14.61 14.05
CA GLN A 26 10.27 15.05 14.94
C GLN A 26 9.43 13.89 15.47
N GLN A 27 9.14 12.91 14.60
CA GLN A 27 8.27 11.78 14.93
C GLN A 27 9.02 10.54 15.44
N HIS A 28 10.36 10.61 15.53
CA HIS A 28 11.22 9.48 15.92
C HIS A 28 10.96 8.20 15.11
N VAL A 29 10.81 8.34 13.78
CA VAL A 29 10.56 7.24 12.86
C VAL A 29 11.64 7.19 11.79
N THR A 30 11.77 6.04 11.14
CA THR A 30 12.71 5.86 10.02
C THR A 30 11.98 5.35 8.79
N PHE A 31 12.25 5.97 7.65
CA PHE A 31 11.76 5.58 6.34
C PHE A 31 12.91 5.13 5.44
N THR A 32 12.63 4.18 4.56
CA THR A 32 13.52 3.89 3.43
C THR A 32 13.06 4.76 2.27
N ILE A 33 13.85 5.76 1.91
CA ILE A 33 13.49 6.74 0.89
C ILE A 33 14.24 6.44 -0.40
N CYS A 34 13.53 6.36 -1.52
CA CYS A 34 14.06 6.10 -2.86
C CYS A 34 13.70 7.27 -3.79
N PRO A 35 14.62 8.24 -4.00
CA PRO A 35 14.39 9.37 -4.87
C PRO A 35 14.66 9.02 -6.35
N PHE A 36 13.81 9.52 -7.23
CA PHE A 36 13.90 9.40 -8.69
C PHE A 36 13.75 10.79 -9.31
N HIS A 37 14.66 11.17 -10.18
CA HIS A 37 14.60 12.39 -10.98
C HIS A 37 14.17 12.11 -12.43
N ASP A 38 13.75 10.88 -12.70
CA ASP A 38 13.37 10.35 -13.99
C ASP A 38 12.23 9.36 -13.78
N SER A 39 11.08 9.66 -14.39
CA SER A 39 9.86 8.89 -14.24
C SER A 39 9.98 7.46 -14.79
N ARG A 40 10.77 7.25 -15.84
CA ARG A 40 11.04 5.90 -16.40
C ARG A 40 11.77 5.03 -15.40
N LYS A 41 12.76 5.59 -14.70
CA LYS A 41 13.51 4.82 -13.69
C LYS A 41 12.63 4.35 -12.56
N LEU A 42 11.63 5.14 -12.16
CA LEU A 42 10.64 4.67 -11.19
C LEU A 42 9.76 3.58 -11.82
N ALA A 43 9.25 3.78 -13.05
CA ALA A 43 8.42 2.81 -13.75
C ALA A 43 9.11 1.44 -13.85
N ASP A 44 10.39 1.41 -14.22
CA ASP A 44 11.19 0.17 -14.34
C ASP A 44 11.27 -0.62 -13.03
N THR A 45 11.13 0.04 -11.87
CA THR A 45 11.18 -0.65 -10.56
C THR A 45 9.85 -1.26 -10.12
N LEU A 46 8.72 -0.87 -10.72
CA LEU A 46 7.38 -1.23 -10.23
C LEU A 46 7.09 -2.73 -10.31
N SER A 47 7.72 -3.45 -11.24
CA SER A 47 7.56 -4.90 -11.38
C SER A 47 8.28 -5.70 -10.27
N GLU A 48 9.35 -5.14 -9.69
CA GLU A 48 10.23 -5.83 -8.76
C GLU A 48 10.15 -5.27 -7.33
N THR A 49 9.76 -4.01 -7.21
CA THR A 49 9.79 -3.29 -5.94
C THR A 49 8.44 -2.70 -5.59
N GLN A 50 7.92 -3.03 -4.42
CA GLN A 50 6.75 -2.38 -3.85
C GLN A 50 7.15 -1.25 -2.90
N TYR A 51 6.52 -0.10 -3.08
CA TYR A 51 6.65 1.04 -2.17
C TYR A 51 5.34 1.23 -1.41
N ASN A 52 5.46 1.66 -0.17
CA ASN A 52 4.28 1.91 0.65
C ASN A 52 3.59 3.24 0.34
N LEU A 53 4.40 4.23 -0.06
CA LEU A 53 3.97 5.57 -0.40
C LEU A 53 4.72 6.04 -1.64
N TYR A 54 4.00 6.64 -2.56
CA TYR A 54 4.55 7.35 -3.72
C TYR A 54 4.26 8.84 -3.59
N LEU A 55 5.31 9.64 -3.67
CA LEU A 55 5.26 11.10 -3.76
C LEU A 55 5.61 11.45 -5.20
N LEU A 56 4.65 11.94 -5.97
CA LEU A 56 4.79 12.12 -7.42
C LEU A 56 4.51 13.55 -7.82
N ASP A 57 5.44 14.19 -8.54
CA ASP A 57 5.02 15.31 -9.38
C ASP A 57 4.17 14.80 -10.54
N ILE A 58 3.24 15.60 -11.00
CA ILE A 58 2.40 15.29 -12.15
C ILE A 58 3.07 15.71 -13.45
N ILE A 59 3.67 16.90 -13.46
CA ILE A 59 4.25 17.48 -14.66
C ILE A 59 5.72 17.07 -14.76
N MET A 60 5.96 15.94 -15.38
CA MET A 60 7.30 15.43 -15.66
C MET A 60 7.44 15.10 -17.15
N PRO A 61 8.67 15.16 -17.69
CA PRO A 61 8.96 14.69 -19.04
C PRO A 61 8.64 13.19 -19.21
N GLU A 62 8.29 12.79 -20.42
CA GLU A 62 8.12 11.40 -20.87
C GLU A 62 6.92 10.66 -20.26
N ILE A 63 6.91 10.40 -18.97
CA ILE A 63 5.80 9.76 -18.25
C ILE A 63 5.33 10.72 -17.18
N THR A 64 4.09 11.15 -17.25
CA THR A 64 3.48 12.01 -16.25
C THR A 64 3.23 11.28 -14.93
N GLY A 65 3.15 12.01 -13.82
CA GLY A 65 2.80 11.40 -12.54
C GLY A 65 1.44 10.71 -12.54
N MET A 66 0.49 11.17 -13.38
CA MET A 66 -0.80 10.51 -13.55
C MET A 66 -0.69 9.15 -14.26
N GLU A 67 0.14 9.06 -15.29
CA GLU A 67 0.41 7.81 -15.97
C GLU A 67 1.12 6.82 -15.04
N LEU A 68 2.15 7.28 -14.31
CA LEU A 68 2.79 6.48 -13.26
C LEU A 68 1.79 5.98 -12.21
N ALA A 69 0.89 6.84 -11.76
CA ALA A 69 -0.12 6.44 -10.78
C ALA A 69 -1.07 5.37 -11.34
N LYS A 70 -1.49 5.46 -12.61
CA LYS A 70 -2.28 4.42 -13.28
C LYS A 70 -1.51 3.10 -13.36
N GLU A 71 -0.23 3.15 -13.69
CA GLU A 71 0.64 1.98 -13.73
C GLU A 71 0.83 1.37 -12.34
N ILE A 72 1.13 2.18 -11.31
CA ILE A 72 1.21 1.73 -9.92
C ILE A 72 -0.07 1.00 -9.52
N ARG A 73 -1.26 1.52 -9.87
CA ARG A 73 -2.54 0.88 -9.54
C ARG A 73 -2.77 -0.46 -10.25
N SER A 74 -2.09 -0.72 -11.35
CA SER A 74 -2.13 -2.04 -12.00
C SER A 74 -1.37 -3.11 -11.22
N PHE A 75 -0.31 -2.72 -10.49
CA PHE A 75 0.52 -3.61 -9.66
C PHE A 75 0.10 -3.59 -8.18
N ASP A 76 -0.22 -2.42 -7.63
CA ASP A 76 -0.57 -2.24 -6.23
C ASP A 76 -1.78 -1.30 -6.05
N LYS A 77 -2.93 -1.89 -5.72
CA LYS A 77 -4.17 -1.15 -5.46
C LYS A 77 -4.18 -0.48 -4.07
N ALA A 78 -3.32 -0.93 -3.15
CA ALA A 78 -3.30 -0.50 -1.76
C ALA A 78 -2.23 0.54 -1.44
N ALA A 79 -1.26 0.78 -2.34
CA ALA A 79 -0.25 1.80 -2.16
C ALA A 79 -0.85 3.19 -1.95
N ASP A 80 -0.29 3.97 -1.04
CA ASP A 80 -0.68 5.37 -0.89
C ASP A 80 0.03 6.22 -1.94
N ILE A 81 -0.70 7.16 -2.56
CA ILE A 81 -0.16 8.10 -3.55
C ILE A 81 -0.50 9.51 -3.12
N ILE A 82 0.51 10.37 -3.03
CA ILE A 82 0.36 11.81 -2.85
C ILE A 82 0.94 12.49 -4.08
N PHE A 83 0.15 13.31 -4.74
CA PHE A 83 0.65 14.21 -5.77
C PHE A 83 1.20 15.49 -5.16
N LEU A 84 2.37 15.91 -5.63
CA LEU A 84 3.06 17.14 -5.24
C LEU A 84 3.30 17.95 -6.53
N THR A 85 2.46 18.91 -6.84
CA THR A 85 2.48 19.52 -8.17
C THR A 85 2.13 21.03 -8.17
N THR A 86 2.54 21.73 -9.23
CA THR A 86 2.14 23.12 -9.48
C THR A 86 0.81 23.24 -10.21
N SER A 87 0.30 22.16 -10.82
CA SER A 87 -0.94 22.21 -11.61
C SER A 87 -2.17 21.86 -10.77
N PRO A 88 -3.20 22.70 -10.69
CA PRO A 88 -4.46 22.36 -10.04
C PRO A 88 -5.40 21.51 -10.91
N GLU A 89 -5.14 21.40 -12.21
CA GLU A 89 -6.06 20.87 -13.21
C GLU A 89 -6.30 19.36 -13.04
N TYR A 90 -5.32 18.63 -12.53
CA TYR A 90 -5.39 17.19 -12.35
C TYR A 90 -6.03 16.76 -11.01
N ALA A 91 -6.47 17.72 -10.18
CA ALA A 91 -7.06 17.39 -8.88
C ALA A 91 -8.29 16.47 -9.00
N VAL A 92 -9.15 16.70 -10.00
CA VAL A 92 -10.32 15.85 -10.25
C VAL A 92 -9.89 14.48 -10.79
N GLU A 93 -8.92 14.45 -11.71
CA GLU A 93 -8.44 13.18 -12.27
C GLU A 93 -7.73 12.30 -11.22
N SER A 94 -7.10 12.90 -10.21
CA SER A 94 -6.42 12.17 -9.12
C SER A 94 -7.34 11.21 -8.36
N TYR A 95 -8.65 11.48 -8.33
CA TYR A 95 -9.65 10.56 -7.75
C TYR A 95 -9.75 9.24 -8.52
N THR A 96 -9.51 9.23 -9.84
CA THR A 96 -9.58 8.01 -10.67
C THR A 96 -8.51 7.00 -10.27
N VAL A 97 -7.35 7.48 -9.83
CA VAL A 97 -6.25 6.66 -9.33
C VAL A 97 -6.29 6.49 -7.81
N LYS A 98 -7.37 6.93 -7.16
CA LYS A 98 -7.53 6.88 -5.70
C LYS A 98 -6.29 7.43 -4.99
N ALA A 99 -5.85 8.62 -5.39
CA ALA A 99 -4.78 9.31 -4.69
C ALA A 99 -5.19 9.58 -3.24
N THR A 100 -4.26 9.36 -2.31
CA THR A 100 -4.49 9.59 -0.88
C THR A 100 -4.57 11.09 -0.60
N ASN A 101 -3.74 11.89 -1.27
CA ASN A 101 -3.78 13.34 -1.15
C ASN A 101 -3.24 14.03 -2.42
N TYR A 102 -3.51 15.34 -2.51
CA TYR A 102 -3.08 16.23 -3.60
C TYR A 102 -2.60 17.54 -2.99
N LEU A 103 -1.29 17.80 -3.07
CA LEU A 103 -0.67 18.96 -2.46
C LEU A 103 -0.08 19.85 -3.52
N MET A 104 -0.47 21.14 -3.45
CA MET A 104 0.06 22.16 -4.36
C MET A 104 1.44 22.62 -3.91
N LYS A 105 2.37 22.75 -4.87
CA LYS A 105 3.63 23.47 -4.67
C LYS A 105 3.38 25.00 -4.64
N PRO A 106 4.05 25.77 -3.74
CA PRO A 106 5.05 25.32 -2.79
C PRO A 106 4.45 24.47 -1.66
N ILE A 107 5.13 23.38 -1.29
CA ILE A 107 4.66 22.44 -0.30
C ILE A 107 4.64 23.10 1.08
N VAL A 108 3.46 23.15 1.71
CA VAL A 108 3.29 23.64 3.07
C VAL A 108 3.62 22.49 4.04
N PRO A 109 4.66 22.61 4.90
CA PRO A 109 5.13 21.52 5.76
C PRO A 109 4.04 20.89 6.62
N ASP A 110 3.19 21.70 7.26
CA ASP A 110 2.13 21.21 8.14
C ASP A 110 1.13 20.30 7.42
N ARG A 111 0.72 20.66 6.18
CA ARG A 111 -0.18 19.86 5.37
C ARG A 111 0.48 18.56 4.89
N PHE A 112 1.76 18.63 4.54
CA PHE A 112 2.54 17.47 4.15
C PHE A 112 2.67 16.48 5.33
N TYR A 113 3.02 16.98 6.51
CA TYR A 113 3.15 16.17 7.73
C TYR A 113 1.81 15.57 8.16
N GLN A 114 0.71 16.33 8.07
CA GLN A 114 -0.63 15.79 8.31
C GLN A 114 -0.94 14.59 7.40
N SER A 115 -0.62 14.71 6.11
CA SER A 115 -0.83 13.61 5.15
C SER A 115 -0.01 12.36 5.51
N LEU A 116 1.24 12.55 5.97
CA LEU A 116 2.08 11.44 6.43
C LEU A 116 1.52 10.79 7.71
N ASP A 117 1.01 11.60 8.65
CA ASP A 117 0.38 11.11 9.87
C ASP A 117 -0.87 10.27 9.60
N GLU A 118 -1.73 10.71 8.66
CA GLU A 118 -2.92 9.98 8.25
C GLU A 118 -2.57 8.62 7.65
N ILE A 119 -1.57 8.58 6.76
CA ILE A 119 -1.08 7.34 6.15
C ILE A 119 -0.49 6.41 7.22
N ARG A 120 0.31 6.92 8.15
CA ARG A 120 0.89 6.12 9.24
C ARG A 120 -0.18 5.54 10.13
N LYS A 121 -1.14 6.35 10.59
CA LYS A 121 -2.26 5.89 11.42
C LYS A 121 -3.07 4.79 10.75
N LYS A 122 -3.37 4.96 9.46
CA LYS A 122 -4.06 3.94 8.67
C LYS A 122 -3.26 2.64 8.65
N ARG A 123 -1.95 2.70 8.37
CA ARG A 123 -1.07 1.53 8.33
C ARG A 123 -0.88 0.86 9.68
N ASP A 124 -0.75 1.64 10.74
CA ASP A 124 -0.65 1.11 12.11
C ASP A 124 -1.95 0.37 12.50
N GLN A 125 -3.11 0.90 12.10
CA GLN A 125 -4.39 0.22 12.28
C GLN A 125 -4.48 -1.07 11.45
N GLU A 126 -4.02 -1.06 10.21
CA GLU A 126 -3.97 -2.24 9.33
C GLU A 126 -2.97 -3.29 9.84
N GLN A 127 -1.80 -2.88 10.32
CA GLN A 127 -0.81 -3.78 10.95
C GLN A 127 -1.27 -4.31 12.31
N GLY A 128 -2.07 -3.53 13.05
CA GLY A 128 -2.73 -3.98 14.28
C GLY A 128 -3.79 -5.06 14.05
N ARG A 129 -4.36 -5.14 12.84
CA ARG A 129 -5.30 -6.19 12.46
C ARG A 129 -4.53 -7.46 12.13
N SER A 130 -4.60 -8.43 13.02
CA SER A 130 -3.92 -9.70 12.87
C SER A 130 -4.82 -10.86 13.24
N LEU A 131 -4.66 -11.95 12.52
CA LEU A 131 -5.25 -13.25 12.85
C LEU A 131 -4.26 -14.04 13.69
N VAL A 132 -4.72 -14.59 14.81
CA VAL A 132 -3.91 -15.47 15.63
C VAL A 132 -4.36 -16.90 15.36
N LEU A 133 -3.46 -17.71 14.82
CA LEU A 133 -3.71 -19.10 14.47
C LEU A 133 -2.91 -20.04 15.38
N LYS A 134 -3.52 -21.16 15.72
CA LYS A 134 -2.84 -22.27 16.41
C LYS A 134 -2.69 -23.42 15.43
N SER A 135 -1.46 -23.71 15.05
CA SER A 135 -1.11 -24.88 14.23
C SER A 135 -0.42 -25.95 15.08
N ASN A 136 -0.14 -27.11 14.48
CA ASN A 136 0.60 -28.19 15.14
C ASN A 136 2.06 -27.82 15.47
N ILE A 137 2.59 -26.78 14.83
CA ILE A 137 3.97 -26.32 14.99
C ILE A 137 4.08 -25.06 15.85
N GLY A 138 2.96 -24.45 16.27
CA GLY A 138 3.01 -23.27 17.14
C GLY A 138 1.85 -22.30 16.94
N VAL A 139 2.02 -21.12 17.53
CA VAL A 139 1.08 -19.98 17.40
C VAL A 139 1.64 -18.98 16.38
N HIS A 140 0.84 -18.68 15.37
CA HIS A 140 1.16 -17.73 14.32
C HIS A 140 0.33 -16.45 14.51
N LYS A 141 0.97 -15.30 14.44
CA LYS A 141 0.30 -14.00 14.35
C LYS A 141 0.47 -13.47 12.93
N ILE A 142 -0.59 -13.50 12.15
CA ILE A 142 -0.59 -13.13 10.73
C ILE A 142 -1.26 -11.75 10.58
N PRO A 143 -0.56 -10.75 10.06
CA PRO A 143 -1.19 -9.50 9.65
C PRO A 143 -2.22 -9.76 8.55
N LEU A 144 -3.45 -9.23 8.67
CA LEU A 144 -4.51 -9.47 7.69
C LEU A 144 -4.16 -8.96 6.28
N ASN A 145 -3.34 -7.93 6.19
CA ASN A 145 -2.84 -7.42 4.92
C ASN A 145 -1.85 -8.36 4.22
N GLN A 146 -1.34 -9.40 4.89
CA GLN A 146 -0.51 -10.44 4.28
C GLN A 146 -1.31 -11.71 3.93
N LEU A 147 -2.55 -11.83 4.40
CA LEU A 147 -3.39 -12.99 4.12
C LEU A 147 -4.05 -12.82 2.74
N MET A 148 -3.70 -13.67 1.79
CA MET A 148 -4.24 -13.66 0.42
C MET A 148 -5.60 -14.35 0.33
N TYR A 149 -5.66 -15.59 0.79
CA TYR A 149 -6.91 -16.37 0.83
C TYR A 149 -6.81 -17.49 1.85
N VAL A 150 -7.97 -18.04 2.19
CA VAL A 150 -8.15 -19.17 3.09
C VAL A 150 -8.94 -20.25 2.38
N GLU A 151 -8.48 -21.48 2.47
CA GLU A 151 -9.10 -22.65 1.85
C GLU A 151 -9.50 -23.69 2.88
N ALA A 152 -10.69 -24.27 2.72
CA ALA A 152 -11.13 -25.43 3.49
C ALA A 152 -10.81 -26.72 2.75
N GLN A 153 -10.00 -27.59 3.36
CA GLN A 153 -9.72 -28.94 2.85
C GLN A 153 -10.10 -30.00 3.89
N GLY A 154 -11.32 -30.47 3.86
CA GLY A 154 -11.84 -31.45 4.81
C GLY A 154 -11.88 -30.90 6.24
N ARG A 155 -11.01 -31.40 7.12
CA ARG A 155 -10.87 -30.93 8.51
C ARG A 155 -9.74 -29.93 8.71
N LYS A 156 -9.10 -29.48 7.62
CA LYS A 156 -8.00 -28.54 7.66
C LYS A 156 -8.46 -27.22 7.04
N VAL A 157 -7.91 -26.15 7.57
CA VAL A 157 -8.00 -24.80 7.00
C VAL A 157 -6.59 -24.36 6.65
N LEU A 158 -6.39 -23.99 5.41
CA LEU A 158 -5.10 -23.55 4.85
C LEU A 158 -5.15 -22.04 4.67
N TYR A 159 -4.12 -21.35 5.14
CA TYR A 159 -3.97 -19.92 5.05
C TYR A 159 -2.78 -19.61 4.14
N TYR A 160 -3.02 -18.90 3.03
CA TYR A 160 -2.00 -18.59 2.05
C TYR A 160 -1.58 -17.13 2.16
N LEU A 161 -0.29 -16.90 2.36
CA LEU A 161 0.27 -15.58 2.62
C LEU A 161 0.97 -15.00 1.39
N ALA A 162 1.06 -13.67 1.32
CA ALA A 162 1.68 -12.94 0.21
C ALA A 162 3.18 -13.23 0.02
N ASN A 163 3.86 -13.69 1.09
CA ASN A 163 5.25 -14.11 1.03
C ASN A 163 5.46 -15.54 0.48
N GLY A 164 4.37 -16.22 0.08
CA GLY A 164 4.39 -17.60 -0.40
C GLY A 164 4.31 -18.65 0.71
N GLU A 165 4.21 -18.25 1.98
CA GLU A 165 4.05 -19.17 3.11
C GLU A 165 2.62 -19.72 3.15
N GLU A 166 2.50 -21.01 3.50
CA GLU A 166 1.24 -21.70 3.77
C GLU A 166 1.20 -22.15 5.22
N ILE A 167 0.12 -21.82 5.92
CA ILE A 167 -0.10 -22.28 7.31
C ILE A 167 -1.32 -23.18 7.32
N VAL A 168 -1.12 -24.40 7.85
CA VAL A 168 -2.17 -25.41 7.94
C VAL A 168 -2.64 -25.54 9.39
N CYS A 169 -3.93 -25.34 9.63
CA CYS A 169 -4.56 -25.51 10.93
C CYS A 169 -5.64 -26.59 10.88
N THR A 170 -5.81 -27.30 11.98
CA THR A 170 -6.96 -28.19 12.17
C THR A 170 -8.07 -27.36 12.83
N ASP A 171 -8.94 -26.78 12.01
CA ASP A 171 -9.97 -25.87 12.47
C ASP A 171 -11.26 -26.07 11.64
N ARG A 172 -12.33 -25.37 12.02
CA ARG A 172 -13.56 -25.27 11.23
C ARG A 172 -13.53 -24.01 10.39
N PHE A 173 -13.86 -24.14 9.12
CA PHE A 173 -13.83 -23.02 8.18
C PHE A 173 -14.85 -21.91 8.50
N SER A 174 -16.06 -22.31 8.95
CA SER A 174 -17.14 -21.32 9.22
C SER A 174 -16.76 -20.28 10.27
N PRO A 175 -16.22 -20.60 11.47
CA PRO A 175 -15.80 -19.59 12.43
C PRO A 175 -14.68 -18.67 11.89
N VAL A 176 -13.81 -19.19 11.04
CA VAL A 176 -12.75 -18.39 10.39
C VAL A 176 -13.39 -17.39 9.40
N CYS A 177 -14.38 -17.84 8.62
CA CYS A 177 -15.14 -16.95 7.74
C CYS A 177 -15.85 -15.85 8.54
N ASP A 178 -16.56 -16.22 9.62
CA ASP A 178 -17.31 -15.27 10.46
C ASP A 178 -16.39 -14.21 11.08
N GLN A 179 -15.15 -14.59 11.41
CA GLN A 179 -14.14 -13.68 11.93
C GLN A 179 -13.57 -12.75 10.85
N LEU A 180 -13.34 -13.25 9.65
CA LEU A 180 -12.66 -12.49 8.60
C LEU A 180 -13.60 -11.66 7.73
N ILE A 181 -14.85 -12.09 7.53
CA ILE A 181 -15.81 -11.38 6.68
C ILE A 181 -16.26 -10.02 7.24
N GLN A 182 -16.01 -9.78 8.54
CA GLN A 182 -16.23 -8.46 9.14
C GLN A 182 -15.25 -7.39 8.63
N TYR A 183 -14.17 -7.80 7.97
CA TYR A 183 -13.21 -6.89 7.33
C TYR A 183 -13.59 -6.74 5.85
N PRO A 184 -13.74 -5.50 5.34
CA PRO A 184 -14.29 -5.24 4.00
C PRO A 184 -13.43 -5.79 2.86
N GLU A 185 -12.16 -6.07 3.14
CA GLU A 185 -11.25 -6.67 2.16
C GLU A 185 -11.47 -8.17 1.92
N PHE A 186 -12.23 -8.87 2.78
CA PHE A 186 -12.47 -10.31 2.65
C PHE A 186 -13.86 -10.63 2.12
N ILE A 187 -13.93 -11.51 1.13
CA ILE A 187 -15.17 -12.04 0.57
C ILE A 187 -15.19 -13.57 0.57
N LEU A 188 -16.34 -14.15 0.82
CA LEU A 188 -16.56 -15.58 0.64
C LEU A 188 -16.83 -15.85 -0.85
N ALA A 189 -15.78 -16.23 -1.59
CA ALA A 189 -15.86 -16.50 -3.03
C ALA A 189 -16.51 -17.86 -3.34
N HIS A 190 -16.38 -18.82 -2.44
CA HIS A 190 -16.97 -20.15 -2.52
C HIS A 190 -17.18 -20.70 -1.12
N ARG A 191 -18.03 -21.73 -0.94
CA ARG A 191 -18.27 -22.40 0.36
C ARG A 191 -16.99 -22.92 1.06
N SER A 192 -15.87 -23.01 0.34
CA SER A 192 -14.57 -23.45 0.83
C SER A 192 -13.44 -22.45 0.58
N PHE A 193 -13.73 -21.25 0.04
CA PHE A 193 -12.72 -20.24 -0.25
C PHE A 193 -13.15 -18.86 0.24
N LEU A 194 -12.34 -18.27 1.11
CA LEU A 194 -12.42 -16.88 1.53
C LEU A 194 -11.22 -16.13 0.95
N VAL A 195 -11.46 -15.04 0.24
CA VAL A 195 -10.43 -14.37 -0.55
C VAL A 195 -10.30 -12.90 -0.14
N ASN A 196 -9.07 -12.42 -0.04
CA ASN A 196 -8.77 -11.01 0.14
C ASN A 196 -8.79 -10.30 -1.22
N MET A 197 -9.72 -9.37 -1.40
CA MET A 197 -9.93 -8.64 -2.67
C MET A 197 -8.71 -7.82 -3.10
N ASN A 198 -7.84 -7.43 -2.18
CA ASN A 198 -6.63 -6.68 -2.50
C ASN A 198 -5.63 -7.49 -3.35
N TYR A 199 -5.75 -8.82 -3.34
CA TYR A 199 -4.90 -9.73 -4.11
C TYR A 199 -5.54 -10.27 -5.38
N ILE A 200 -6.78 -9.85 -5.72
CA ILE A 200 -7.45 -10.25 -6.95
C ILE A 200 -7.01 -9.33 -8.09
N ARG A 201 -6.41 -9.92 -9.14
CA ARG A 201 -5.99 -9.18 -10.35
C ARG A 201 -7.04 -9.18 -11.45
N LEU A 202 -7.81 -10.26 -11.57
CA LEU A 202 -8.80 -10.44 -12.63
C LEU A 202 -10.00 -11.25 -12.08
N ILE A 203 -11.21 -10.78 -12.40
CA ILE A 203 -12.46 -11.54 -12.21
C ILE A 203 -13.05 -11.72 -13.61
N SER A 204 -13.12 -12.96 -14.08
CA SER A 204 -13.75 -13.35 -15.36
C SER A 204 -15.17 -13.84 -15.14
#